data_db4394c135fb1593f6586981956b40f1
#
_entry.id   db4394c135fb1593f6586981956b40f1
#
_cell.length_a   1.000
_cell.length_b   1.000
_cell.length_c   1.000
_cell.angle_alpha   90.00
_cell.angle_beta   90.00
_cell.angle_gamma   90.00
#
_symmetry.space_group_name_H-M   'P 1'
#
loop_
_entity.id
_entity.type
_entity.pdbx_description
1 polymer ?
#
loop_
_entity_poly.entity_id
_entity_poly.type
_entity_poly.pdbx_seq_one_letter_code
_entity_poly.pdbx_strand_id
1 'polypeptide(L)'
;HIDLAWQYCEYANMWRITDDLWDDWKLLKNMFWRCEMWQDHVRQGCFPDCDMLPIGTLGGGFGNGEWQTRFTKDEQKTLMTLWCMFRSPLMIGAELTKMDDWTLSLLTNEELLTLMGEHCRGKQLRRTETEAVWINVNSENNDTHVALFNLGDEEQTMTVSLEELEADKTYTLHELWDKTDLQNTGNEVKTVVPAHGVKVYK
;
A
#
# COMPACT_ATOMS: atom_id res chain seq x y z
N HIS A 1 6.38 -20.20 -6.26
CA HIS A 1 5.12 -20.59 -6.87
C HIS A 1 4.04 -20.62 -5.81
N ILE A 2 2.86 -20.04 -6.04
CA ILE A 2 1.80 -19.91 -5.04
C ILE A 2 1.33 -21.25 -4.47
N ASP A 3 1.37 -22.33 -5.27
CA ASP A 3 1.02 -23.68 -4.83
C ASP A 3 1.93 -24.22 -3.71
N LEU A 4 3.08 -23.58 -3.51
CA LEU A 4 4.04 -23.90 -2.44
C LEU A 4 3.94 -22.93 -1.25
N ALA A 5 2.94 -22.06 -1.21
CA ALA A 5 2.77 -21.09 -0.13
C ALA A 5 2.74 -21.74 1.26
N TRP A 6 2.16 -22.94 1.35
CA TRP A 6 2.13 -23.69 2.60
C TRP A 6 3.53 -24.02 3.14
N GLN A 7 4.51 -24.30 2.26
CA GLN A 7 5.90 -24.56 2.67
C GLN A 7 6.56 -23.31 3.24
N TYR A 8 6.33 -22.16 2.60
CA TYR A 8 6.84 -20.89 3.12
C TYR A 8 6.25 -20.58 4.50
N CYS A 9 4.94 -20.75 4.66
CA CYS A 9 4.27 -20.53 5.94
C CYS A 9 4.69 -21.52 7.04
N GLU A 10 5.18 -22.71 6.70
CA GLU A 10 5.65 -23.73 7.64
C GLU A 10 7.10 -23.50 8.05
N TYR A 11 7.98 -23.11 7.11
CA TYR A 11 9.42 -23.11 7.31
C TYR A 11 10.08 -21.72 7.29
N ALA A 12 9.33 -20.66 6.96
CA ALA A 12 9.84 -19.31 6.90
C ALA A 12 8.84 -18.30 7.51
N ASN A 13 9.36 -17.23 8.10
CA ASN A 13 8.54 -16.11 8.58
C ASN A 13 8.38 -15.02 7.53
N MET A 14 9.32 -14.94 6.59
CA MET A 14 9.36 -13.94 5.53
C MET A 14 9.93 -14.55 4.25
N TRP A 15 9.37 -14.20 3.11
CA TRP A 15 9.86 -14.65 1.79
C TRP A 15 9.47 -13.66 0.70
N ARG A 16 10.35 -13.48 -0.26
CA ARG A 16 10.15 -12.61 -1.42
C ARG A 16 9.08 -13.16 -2.37
N ILE A 17 8.18 -12.31 -2.81
CA ILE A 17 7.15 -12.63 -3.81
C ILE A 17 7.40 -12.00 -5.17
N THR A 18 8.51 -11.29 -5.32
CA THR A 18 8.93 -10.60 -6.54
C THR A 18 10.42 -10.75 -6.74
N ASP A 19 10.88 -10.45 -7.96
CA ASP A 19 12.28 -10.13 -8.24
C ASP A 19 12.65 -8.79 -7.59
N ASP A 20 13.84 -8.27 -7.84
CA ASP A 20 14.26 -6.99 -7.27
C ASP A 20 13.33 -5.86 -7.73
N LEU A 21 12.77 -5.15 -6.75
CA LEU A 21 11.96 -3.98 -6.98
C LEU A 21 12.84 -2.73 -6.99
N TRP A 22 12.81 -2.02 -8.10
CA TRP A 22 13.42 -0.71 -8.24
C TRP A 22 12.37 0.38 -8.47
N ASP A 23 12.81 1.63 -8.50
CA ASP A 23 12.01 2.84 -8.67
C ASP A 23 11.47 3.00 -10.11
N ASP A 24 10.65 2.03 -10.54
CA ASP A 24 9.97 1.96 -11.84
C ASP A 24 8.47 1.69 -11.62
N TRP A 25 7.63 2.56 -12.17
CA TRP A 25 6.17 2.46 -12.03
C TRP A 25 5.62 1.11 -12.50
N LYS A 26 6.16 0.54 -13.58
CA LYS A 26 5.68 -0.75 -14.10
C LYS A 26 5.91 -1.89 -13.12
N LEU A 27 7.03 -1.85 -12.39
CA LEU A 27 7.32 -2.81 -11.34
C LEU A 27 6.34 -2.65 -10.17
N LEU A 28 6.10 -1.41 -9.72
CA LEU A 28 5.15 -1.12 -8.67
C LEU A 28 3.71 -1.52 -9.08
N LYS A 29 3.28 -1.18 -10.29
CA LYS A 29 1.96 -1.58 -10.81
C LYS A 29 1.79 -3.09 -10.84
N ASN A 30 2.83 -3.85 -11.19
CA ASN A 30 2.80 -5.31 -11.17
C ASN A 30 2.63 -5.90 -9.75
N MET A 31 3.07 -5.17 -8.71
CA MET A 31 2.93 -5.63 -7.33
C MET A 31 1.48 -5.78 -6.89
N PHE A 32 0.53 -5.02 -7.44
CA PHE A 32 -0.89 -5.17 -7.14
C PHE A 32 -1.39 -6.59 -7.46
N TRP A 33 -0.97 -7.15 -8.61
CA TRP A 33 -1.29 -8.53 -8.97
C TRP A 33 -0.61 -9.54 -8.05
N ARG A 34 0.67 -9.32 -7.69
CA ARG A 34 1.40 -10.23 -6.79
C ARG A 34 0.79 -10.20 -5.39
N CYS A 35 0.47 -9.03 -4.86
CA CYS A 35 -0.19 -8.88 -3.57
C CYS A 35 -1.57 -9.56 -3.57
N GLU A 36 -2.37 -9.42 -4.63
CA GLU A 36 -3.65 -10.13 -4.79
C GLU A 36 -3.47 -11.64 -4.67
N MET A 37 -2.47 -12.20 -5.35
CA MET A 37 -2.20 -13.65 -5.31
C MET A 37 -1.79 -14.16 -3.92
N TRP A 38 -1.07 -13.33 -3.14
CA TRP A 38 -0.51 -13.73 -1.86
C TRP A 38 -1.29 -13.27 -0.64
N GLN A 39 -2.33 -12.45 -0.80
CA GLN A 39 -3.05 -11.81 0.32
C GLN A 39 -3.62 -12.79 1.36
N ASP A 40 -4.07 -13.96 0.93
CA ASP A 40 -4.64 -14.97 1.83
C ASP A 40 -3.58 -15.72 2.65
N HIS A 41 -2.30 -15.50 2.36
CA HIS A 41 -1.17 -16.09 3.08
C HIS A 41 -0.50 -15.13 4.08
N VAL A 42 -0.97 -13.88 4.15
CA VAL A 42 -0.49 -12.89 5.12
C VAL A 42 -1.14 -13.14 6.47
N ARG A 43 -0.34 -13.48 7.47
CA ARG A 43 -0.78 -13.68 8.86
C ARG A 43 0.39 -13.51 9.82
N GLN A 44 0.12 -13.55 11.12
CA GLN A 44 1.19 -13.51 12.12
C GLN A 44 2.19 -14.64 11.88
N GLY A 45 3.47 -14.26 11.77
CA GLY A 45 4.57 -15.18 11.47
C GLY A 45 4.72 -15.57 10.00
N CYS A 46 3.87 -15.07 9.10
CA CYS A 46 3.90 -15.31 7.65
C CYS A 46 3.81 -13.99 6.90
N PHE A 47 4.93 -13.50 6.40
CA PHE A 47 5.03 -12.18 5.76
C PHE A 47 5.60 -12.30 4.34
N PRO A 48 4.74 -12.44 3.32
CA PRO A 48 5.17 -12.29 1.92
C PRO A 48 5.75 -10.89 1.70
N ASP A 49 6.99 -10.84 1.20
CA ASP A 49 7.80 -9.64 1.11
C ASP A 49 7.76 -9.07 -0.31
N CYS A 50 7.30 -7.84 -0.43
CA CYS A 50 7.25 -7.07 -1.68
C CYS A 50 8.59 -6.42 -2.05
N ASP A 51 9.67 -6.69 -1.30
CA ASP A 51 10.98 -6.08 -1.42
C ASP A 51 11.11 -4.71 -0.74
N MET A 52 12.26 -4.09 -0.90
CA MET A 52 12.60 -2.81 -0.30
C MET A 52 11.68 -1.67 -0.77
N LEU A 53 11.72 -0.57 -0.03
CA LEU A 53 11.13 0.71 -0.40
C LEU A 53 12.20 1.55 -1.11
N PRO A 54 12.22 1.62 -2.45
CA PRO A 54 13.22 2.40 -3.20
C PRO A 54 12.81 3.88 -3.27
N ILE A 55 12.84 4.56 -2.12
CA ILE A 55 12.48 5.98 -1.92
C ILE A 55 13.69 6.76 -1.41
N GLY A 56 13.69 8.11 -1.54
CA GLY A 56 14.82 8.94 -1.12
C GLY A 56 16.07 8.78 -2.01
N THR A 57 17.26 8.87 -1.42
CA THR A 57 18.55 8.72 -2.11
C THR A 57 18.91 7.25 -2.24
N LEU A 58 19.17 6.78 -3.46
CA LEU A 58 19.45 5.39 -3.82
C LEU A 58 20.87 5.23 -4.40
N GLY A 59 21.35 4.00 -4.53
CA GLY A 59 22.46 3.59 -5.40
C GLY A 59 23.87 3.69 -4.81
N GLY A 60 24.09 4.36 -3.70
CA GLY A 60 25.42 4.64 -3.14
C GLY A 60 26.29 3.40 -2.85
N GLY A 61 25.68 2.27 -2.56
CA GLY A 61 26.36 1.01 -2.26
C GLY A 61 26.76 0.15 -3.47
N PHE A 62 26.27 0.47 -4.68
CA PHE A 62 26.38 -0.43 -5.84
C PHE A 62 27.40 0.03 -6.90
N GLY A 63 28.16 1.10 -6.65
CA GLY A 63 29.16 1.61 -7.58
C GLY A 63 28.63 2.33 -8.83
N ASN A 64 27.30 2.48 -8.96
CA ASN A 64 26.63 3.13 -10.08
C ASN A 64 26.35 4.62 -9.85
N GLY A 65 26.91 5.18 -8.79
CA GLY A 65 26.59 6.52 -8.33
C GLY A 65 25.26 6.58 -7.58
N GLU A 66 24.96 7.74 -7.01
CA GLU A 66 23.73 7.99 -6.28
C GLU A 66 22.71 8.69 -7.17
N TRP A 67 21.41 8.39 -6.93
CA TRP A 67 20.31 9.13 -7.55
C TRP A 67 19.17 9.28 -6.57
N GLN A 68 18.32 10.29 -6.78
CA GLN A 68 17.03 10.39 -6.08
C GLN A 68 16.03 9.44 -6.75
N THR A 69 15.17 8.83 -5.94
CA THR A 69 14.13 7.95 -6.46
C THR A 69 13.41 8.60 -7.65
N ARG A 70 13.15 7.81 -8.70
CA ARG A 70 12.42 8.25 -9.90
C ARG A 70 10.92 8.26 -9.68
N PHE A 71 10.44 7.63 -8.62
CA PHE A 71 9.04 7.69 -8.25
C PHE A 71 8.61 9.13 -7.97
N THR A 72 7.50 9.54 -8.57
CA THR A 72 6.80 10.78 -8.20
C THR A 72 6.34 10.70 -6.76
N LYS A 73 5.94 11.84 -6.17
CA LYS A 73 5.39 11.85 -4.80
C LYS A 73 4.13 10.99 -4.66
N ASP A 74 3.30 10.97 -5.70
CA ASP A 74 2.08 10.15 -5.70
C ASP A 74 2.41 8.65 -5.80
N GLU A 75 3.38 8.26 -6.63
CA GLU A 75 3.87 6.88 -6.70
C GLU A 75 4.51 6.42 -5.39
N GLN A 76 5.23 7.30 -4.69
CA GLN A 76 5.79 7.00 -3.37
C GLN A 76 4.69 6.78 -2.31
N LYS A 77 3.62 7.60 -2.32
CA LYS A 77 2.45 7.37 -1.47
C LYS A 77 1.76 6.04 -1.82
N THR A 78 1.63 5.74 -3.11
CA THR A 78 1.05 4.48 -3.60
C THR A 78 1.87 3.28 -3.14
N LEU A 79 3.20 3.33 -3.26
CA LEU A 79 4.12 2.30 -2.76
C LEU A 79 3.92 2.05 -1.27
N MET A 80 4.03 3.08 -0.45
CA MET A 80 3.88 2.99 1.01
C MET A 80 2.51 2.45 1.40
N THR A 81 1.45 2.92 0.74
CA THR A 81 0.08 2.48 1.02
C THR A 81 -0.11 1.00 0.69
N LEU A 82 0.36 0.55 -0.48
CA LEU A 82 0.23 -0.86 -0.87
C LEU A 82 0.98 -1.78 0.09
N TRP A 83 2.22 -1.44 0.48
CA TRP A 83 2.98 -2.22 1.46
C TRP A 83 2.26 -2.31 2.81
N CYS A 84 1.71 -1.19 3.30
CA CYS A 84 0.96 -1.18 4.55
C CYS A 84 -0.38 -1.94 4.45
N MET A 85 -1.13 -1.78 3.36
CA MET A 85 -2.41 -2.49 3.15
C MET A 85 -2.19 -4.00 3.05
N PHE A 86 -1.19 -4.42 2.30
CA PHE A 86 -0.82 -5.83 2.15
C PHE A 86 -0.09 -6.40 3.38
N ARG A 87 0.53 -5.53 4.21
CA ARG A 87 1.39 -5.88 5.35
C ARG A 87 2.71 -6.54 4.93
N SER A 88 3.29 -6.07 3.83
CA SER A 88 4.67 -6.40 3.48
C SER A 88 5.63 -5.85 4.53
N PRO A 89 6.72 -6.55 4.88
CA PRO A 89 7.78 -5.96 5.67
C PRO A 89 8.27 -4.64 5.07
N LEU A 90 8.48 -3.62 5.91
CA LEU A 90 8.97 -2.31 5.49
C LEU A 90 10.51 -2.29 5.60
N MET A 91 11.18 -2.52 4.49
CA MET A 91 12.64 -2.45 4.40
C MET A 91 13.05 -1.21 3.61
N ILE A 92 13.74 -0.28 4.25
CA ILE A 92 14.14 0.98 3.61
C ILE A 92 15.32 0.72 2.68
N GLY A 93 15.14 0.99 1.38
CA GLY A 93 16.18 0.89 0.35
C GLY A 93 16.99 2.17 0.15
N ALA A 94 16.77 3.19 0.98
CA ALA A 94 17.41 4.50 0.89
C ALA A 94 18.69 4.63 1.73
N GLU A 95 19.55 5.58 1.35
CA GLU A 95 20.66 6.02 2.18
C GLU A 95 20.14 6.83 3.38
N LEU A 96 20.15 6.23 4.56
CA LEU A 96 19.51 6.79 5.75
C LEU A 96 20.16 8.10 6.23
N THR A 97 21.46 8.29 5.95
CA THR A 97 22.18 9.52 6.34
C THR A 97 21.84 10.72 5.45
N LYS A 98 21.13 10.50 4.35
CA LYS A 98 20.72 11.50 3.36
C LYS A 98 19.19 11.62 3.22
N MET A 99 18.47 11.19 4.23
CA MET A 99 17.02 11.22 4.23
C MET A 99 16.51 12.65 4.31
N ASP A 100 15.68 13.05 3.35
CA ASP A 100 15.00 14.34 3.35
C ASP A 100 13.68 14.30 4.17
N ASP A 101 13.12 15.47 4.45
CA ASP A 101 11.90 15.62 5.24
C ASP A 101 10.69 14.92 4.59
N TRP A 102 10.65 14.90 3.25
CA TRP A 102 9.58 14.23 2.53
C TRP A 102 9.65 12.70 2.74
N THR A 103 10.80 12.11 2.50
CA THR A 103 11.02 10.67 2.71
C THR A 103 10.75 10.29 4.16
N LEU A 104 11.24 11.10 5.11
CA LEU A 104 10.96 10.89 6.52
C LEU A 104 9.45 10.93 6.82
N SER A 105 8.72 11.90 6.25
CA SER A 105 7.27 12.03 6.45
C SER A 105 6.47 10.83 5.95
N LEU A 106 6.91 10.17 4.87
CA LEU A 106 6.31 8.93 4.38
C LEU A 106 6.50 7.79 5.38
N LEU A 107 7.73 7.63 5.87
CA LEU A 107 8.12 6.52 6.75
C LEU A 107 7.61 6.67 8.19
N THR A 108 7.24 7.87 8.59
CA THR A 108 6.75 8.17 9.95
C THR A 108 5.27 8.57 9.99
N ASN A 109 4.50 8.29 8.94
CA ASN A 109 3.05 8.48 8.97
C ASN A 109 2.42 7.43 9.90
N GLU A 110 2.25 7.80 11.18
CA GLU A 110 1.75 6.92 12.22
C GLU A 110 0.37 6.34 11.89
N GLU A 111 -0.50 7.13 11.26
CA GLU A 111 -1.85 6.69 10.89
C GLU A 111 -1.81 5.58 9.83
N LEU A 112 -0.96 5.74 8.81
CA LEU A 112 -0.75 4.71 7.80
C LEU A 112 -0.11 3.45 8.41
N LEU A 113 0.85 3.60 9.31
CA LEU A 113 1.52 2.49 9.97
C LEU A 113 0.59 1.66 10.86
N THR A 114 -0.55 2.19 11.29
CA THR A 114 -1.56 1.39 12.02
C THR A 114 -2.07 0.19 11.22
N LEU A 115 -2.04 0.27 9.88
CA LEU A 115 -2.41 -0.83 8.97
C LEU A 115 -1.52 -2.07 9.11
N MET A 116 -0.32 -1.90 9.67
CA MET A 116 0.64 -2.98 9.94
C MET A 116 0.35 -3.75 11.22
N GLY A 117 -0.66 -3.34 11.97
CA GLY A 117 -1.02 -3.93 13.26
C GLY A 117 -1.27 -5.45 13.19
N GLU A 118 -1.06 -6.14 14.30
CA GLU A 118 -1.18 -7.60 14.39
C GLU A 118 -2.57 -8.10 13.99
N HIS A 119 -3.60 -7.35 14.35
CA HIS A 119 -5.00 -7.69 14.10
C HIS A 119 -5.53 -7.18 12.75
N CYS A 120 -4.69 -6.49 11.98
CA CYS A 120 -5.05 -5.96 10.67
C CYS A 120 -4.97 -7.02 9.58
N ARG A 121 -5.92 -6.98 8.64
CA ARG A 121 -5.95 -7.87 7.46
C ARG A 121 -6.34 -7.05 6.24
N GLY A 122 -5.41 -6.97 5.30
CA GLY A 122 -5.62 -6.30 4.02
C GLY A 122 -6.09 -7.27 2.95
N LYS A 123 -7.02 -6.80 2.11
CA LYS A 123 -7.54 -7.56 0.97
C LYS A 123 -7.85 -6.63 -0.20
N GLN A 124 -7.50 -7.06 -1.40
CA GLN A 124 -7.93 -6.42 -2.63
C GLN A 124 -9.39 -6.78 -2.92
N LEU A 125 -10.27 -5.76 -2.96
CA LEU A 125 -11.67 -5.95 -3.29
C LEU A 125 -11.87 -6.12 -4.80
N ARG A 126 -11.20 -5.28 -5.59
CA ARG A 126 -11.22 -5.34 -7.05
C ARG A 126 -9.97 -4.71 -7.64
N ARG A 127 -9.65 -5.12 -8.87
CA ARG A 127 -8.60 -4.51 -9.69
C ARG A 127 -8.95 -4.58 -11.17
N THR A 128 -8.63 -3.50 -11.87
CA THR A 128 -8.65 -3.40 -13.33
C THR A 128 -7.29 -2.97 -13.86
N GLU A 129 -7.17 -2.66 -15.13
CA GLU A 129 -5.94 -2.09 -15.71
C GLU A 129 -5.63 -0.67 -15.20
N THR A 130 -6.64 0.07 -14.74
CA THR A 130 -6.51 1.48 -14.36
C THR A 130 -6.84 1.78 -12.91
N GLU A 131 -7.31 0.81 -12.12
CA GLU A 131 -7.63 1.02 -10.73
C GLU A 131 -7.47 -0.24 -9.87
N ALA A 132 -7.22 -0.04 -8.58
CA ALA A 132 -7.38 -1.07 -7.57
C ALA A 132 -8.02 -0.48 -6.31
N VAL A 133 -8.86 -1.29 -5.65
CA VAL A 133 -9.46 -0.93 -4.35
C VAL A 133 -9.08 -2.00 -3.34
N TRP A 134 -8.55 -1.56 -2.23
CA TRP A 134 -8.14 -2.39 -1.10
C TRP A 134 -8.92 -2.03 0.16
N ILE A 135 -9.21 -3.01 0.97
CA ILE A 135 -9.74 -2.86 2.32
C ILE A 135 -8.74 -3.43 3.33
N ASN A 136 -8.64 -2.82 4.50
CA ASN A 136 -7.92 -3.38 5.63
C ASN A 136 -8.80 -3.27 6.88
N VAL A 137 -9.05 -4.39 7.52
CA VAL A 137 -9.90 -4.47 8.71
C VAL A 137 -9.07 -4.90 9.91
N ASN A 138 -9.19 -4.16 10.99
CA ASN A 138 -8.64 -4.53 12.28
C ASN A 138 -9.70 -5.35 13.05
N SER A 139 -9.42 -6.63 13.27
CA SER A 139 -10.36 -7.56 13.93
C SER A 139 -10.52 -7.32 15.44
N GLU A 140 -9.69 -6.50 16.08
CA GLU A 140 -9.76 -6.19 17.49
C GLU A 140 -10.79 -5.08 17.78
N ASN A 141 -10.79 -4.02 16.96
CA ASN A 141 -11.62 -2.83 17.17
C ASN A 141 -12.61 -2.55 16.04
N ASN A 142 -12.62 -3.38 14.98
CA ASN A 142 -13.40 -3.23 13.76
C ASN A 142 -13.11 -1.95 12.96
N ASP A 143 -11.97 -1.30 13.18
CA ASP A 143 -11.53 -0.20 12.33
C ASP A 143 -11.35 -0.70 10.90
N THR A 144 -11.99 -0.01 9.97
CA THR A 144 -11.94 -0.34 8.55
C THR A 144 -11.26 0.79 7.79
N HIS A 145 -10.27 0.42 6.98
CA HIS A 145 -9.61 1.35 6.09
C HIS A 145 -9.84 0.94 4.65
N VAL A 146 -10.05 1.91 3.78
CA VAL A 146 -10.20 1.70 2.34
C VAL A 146 -9.18 2.53 1.59
N ALA A 147 -8.48 1.91 0.62
CA ALA A 147 -7.54 2.57 -0.26
C ALA A 147 -8.00 2.46 -1.71
N LEU A 148 -8.11 3.62 -2.38
CA LEU A 148 -8.45 3.74 -3.79
C LEU A 148 -7.18 4.13 -4.55
N PHE A 149 -6.66 3.21 -5.33
CA PHE A 149 -5.43 3.37 -6.11
C PHE A 149 -5.77 3.63 -7.58
N ASN A 150 -5.30 4.73 -8.10
CA ASN A 150 -5.33 5.03 -9.53
C ASN A 150 -4.08 4.43 -10.19
N LEU A 151 -4.26 3.40 -11.03
CA LEU A 151 -3.19 2.73 -11.77
C LEU A 151 -3.05 3.26 -13.21
N GLY A 152 -3.84 4.26 -13.59
CA GLY A 152 -3.83 4.92 -14.90
C GLY A 152 -2.94 6.14 -14.92
N ASP A 153 -2.64 6.59 -16.15
CA ASP A 153 -1.73 7.71 -16.42
C ASP A 153 -2.41 9.10 -16.33
N GLU A 154 -3.71 9.13 -15.99
CA GLU A 154 -4.51 10.35 -15.87
C GLU A 154 -5.23 10.38 -14.53
N GLU A 155 -5.51 11.58 -14.01
CA GLU A 155 -6.39 11.76 -12.85
C GLU A 155 -7.77 11.17 -13.13
N GLN A 156 -8.35 10.47 -12.17
CA GLN A 156 -9.69 9.91 -12.32
C GLN A 156 -10.52 10.03 -11.02
N THR A 157 -11.83 10.09 -11.20
CA THR A 157 -12.78 9.95 -10.09
C THR A 157 -12.99 8.47 -9.80
N MET A 158 -12.69 8.05 -8.57
CA MET A 158 -12.89 6.69 -8.11
C MET A 158 -14.02 6.62 -7.10
N THR A 159 -14.72 5.50 -7.09
CA THR A 159 -15.83 5.23 -6.14
C THR A 159 -15.71 3.84 -5.55
N VAL A 160 -16.18 3.69 -4.32
CA VAL A 160 -16.44 2.40 -3.69
C VAL A 160 -17.75 2.49 -2.92
N SER A 161 -18.65 1.55 -3.13
CA SER A 161 -19.94 1.56 -2.44
C SER A 161 -19.81 1.09 -0.99
N LEU A 162 -20.73 1.52 -0.13
CA LEU A 162 -20.79 1.04 1.25
C LEU A 162 -21.11 -0.45 1.31
N GLU A 163 -21.84 -0.96 0.33
CA GLU A 163 -22.14 -2.39 0.21
C GLU A 163 -20.85 -3.19 -0.03
N GLU A 164 -19.93 -2.71 -0.90
CA GLU A 164 -18.60 -3.33 -1.11
C GLU A 164 -17.76 -3.32 0.18
N LEU A 165 -17.96 -2.34 1.05
CA LEU A 165 -17.26 -2.20 2.34
C LEU A 165 -17.98 -2.92 3.49
N GLU A 166 -19.08 -3.62 3.21
CA GLU A 166 -19.95 -4.24 4.21
C GLU A 166 -20.42 -3.27 5.30
N ALA A 167 -20.63 -2.00 4.91
CA ALA A 167 -20.95 -0.91 5.80
C ALA A 167 -22.35 -0.36 5.49
N ASP A 168 -23.15 -0.11 6.53
CA ASP A 168 -24.58 0.21 6.40
C ASP A 168 -24.94 1.61 6.97
N LYS A 169 -23.96 2.47 7.25
CA LYS A 169 -24.18 3.75 7.96
C LYS A 169 -23.44 4.92 7.31
N THR A 170 -23.98 6.11 7.57
CA THR A 170 -23.28 7.37 7.33
C THR A 170 -22.13 7.53 8.33
N TYR A 171 -20.92 7.85 7.86
CA TYR A 171 -19.75 8.03 8.71
C TYR A 171 -18.89 9.20 8.26
N THR A 172 -18.02 9.62 9.15
CA THR A 172 -16.91 10.51 8.83
C THR A 172 -15.77 9.68 8.26
N LEU A 173 -15.22 10.10 7.14
CA LEU A 173 -14.03 9.53 6.53
C LEU A 173 -12.84 10.40 6.96
N HIS A 174 -11.83 9.77 7.49
CA HIS A 174 -10.54 10.42 7.77
C HIS A 174 -9.50 10.01 6.73
N GLU A 175 -8.97 10.97 5.96
CA GLU A 175 -7.95 10.72 4.94
C GLU A 175 -6.55 10.69 5.56
N LEU A 176 -5.81 9.58 5.42
CA LEU A 176 -4.59 9.31 6.17
C LEU A 176 -3.35 10.08 5.68
N TRP A 177 -3.32 10.54 4.42
CA TRP A 177 -2.21 11.31 3.89
C TRP A 177 -2.36 12.81 4.13
N ASP A 178 -3.54 13.35 3.84
CA ASP A 178 -3.83 14.78 3.96
C ASP A 178 -4.35 15.13 5.36
N LYS A 179 -4.66 14.13 6.21
CA LYS A 179 -5.16 14.25 7.59
C LYS A 179 -6.40 15.14 7.67
N THR A 180 -7.35 14.89 6.77
CA THR A 180 -8.58 15.66 6.63
C THR A 180 -9.80 14.80 6.84
N ASP A 181 -10.79 15.35 7.53
CA ASP A 181 -12.07 14.70 7.75
C ASP A 181 -13.09 15.12 6.69
N LEU A 182 -13.77 14.14 6.11
CA LEU A 182 -14.84 14.33 5.15
C LEU A 182 -16.13 13.72 5.69
N GLN A 183 -17.20 14.51 5.67
CA GLN A 183 -18.55 14.01 5.97
C GLN A 183 -19.06 13.24 4.74
N ASN A 184 -19.26 11.94 4.89
CA ASN A 184 -19.93 11.15 3.87
C ASN A 184 -21.42 11.03 4.18
N THR A 185 -22.26 11.56 3.29
CA THR A 185 -23.73 11.52 3.40
C THR A 185 -24.39 10.60 2.38
N GLY A 186 -23.59 9.94 1.54
CA GLY A 186 -24.04 9.07 0.45
C GLY A 186 -23.84 7.57 0.76
N ASN A 187 -24.22 6.73 -0.20
CA ASN A 187 -24.02 5.28 -0.15
C ASN A 187 -22.70 4.83 -0.79
N GLU A 188 -21.81 5.77 -1.09
CA GLU A 188 -20.51 5.51 -1.71
C GLU A 188 -19.46 6.49 -1.18
N VAL A 189 -18.21 6.04 -1.11
CA VAL A 189 -17.04 6.89 -0.99
C VAL A 189 -16.63 7.29 -2.41
N LYS A 190 -16.58 8.60 -2.68
CA LYS A 190 -16.21 9.14 -3.98
C LYS A 190 -15.13 10.19 -3.83
N THR A 191 -14.05 10.03 -4.58
CA THR A 191 -12.90 10.92 -4.49
C THR A 191 -12.17 11.02 -5.83
N VAL A 192 -11.41 12.10 -6.01
CA VAL A 192 -10.51 12.29 -7.15
C VAL A 192 -9.13 11.82 -6.74
N VAL A 193 -8.53 10.96 -7.56
CA VAL A 193 -7.21 10.36 -7.32
C VAL A 193 -6.28 10.74 -8.48
N PRO A 194 -5.13 11.39 -8.21
CA PRO A 194 -4.19 11.75 -9.27
C PRO A 194 -3.63 10.50 -9.98
N ALA A 195 -3.04 10.70 -11.17
CA ALA A 195 -2.36 9.63 -11.89
C ALA A 195 -1.34 8.93 -10.99
N HIS A 196 -1.32 7.61 -10.99
CA HIS A 196 -0.47 6.75 -10.16
C HIS A 196 -0.61 6.97 -8.63
N GLY A 197 -1.61 7.74 -8.22
CA GLY A 197 -1.82 8.14 -6.82
C GLY A 197 -2.75 7.21 -6.04
N VAL A 198 -2.97 7.58 -4.79
CA VAL A 198 -3.85 6.88 -3.86
C VAL A 198 -4.56 7.85 -2.92
N LYS A 199 -5.77 7.50 -2.53
CA LYS A 199 -6.49 8.07 -1.37
C LYS A 199 -6.82 6.95 -0.40
N VAL A 200 -6.57 7.20 0.90
CA VAL A 200 -6.77 6.19 1.95
C VAL A 200 -7.64 6.79 3.03
N TYR A 201 -8.73 6.12 3.32
CA TYR A 201 -9.69 6.57 4.34
C TYR A 201 -9.85 5.52 5.45
N LYS A 202 -9.99 6.03 6.67
CA LYS A 202 -10.49 5.31 7.83
C LYS A 202 -11.94 5.66 8.07
#